data_146b0e368eac019d77babda8031260df
#
_entry.id   146b0e368eac019d77babda8031260df
#
_cell.length_a   1.000
_cell.length_b   1.000
_cell.length_c   1.000
_cell.angle_alpha   90.00
_cell.angle_beta   90.00
_cell.angle_gamma   90.00
#
_symmetry.space_group_name_H-M   'P 1'
#
loop_
_entity.id
_entity.type
_entity.pdbx_description
1 polymer ?
#
loop_
_entity_poly.entity_id
_entity_poly.type
_entity_poly.pdbx_seq_one_letter_code
_entity_poly.pdbx_strand_id
1 'polypeptide(L)'
;TMSIFTIIAGVNGVGKSSLTGLLKGERSDLGIIVDVDAISAKCGGNIKGGKKAIQIINDCLDKKINFTQETTLSGKRIFGTLEKARKNGYYIRMYYVALSSLNESCLRIENRVRKGGHDIPKEDVSKRFAKRFDDVIKVLPYCDEVHFYDNENGFIDAGEYKNGEI
;
A
#
# COMPACT_ATOMS: atom_id res chain seq x y z
N THR A 1 -21.07 -12.05 5.64
CA THR A 1 -20.35 -10.77 5.57
C THR A 1 -19.09 -10.94 4.74
N MET A 2 -18.89 -10.06 3.76
CA MET A 2 -17.77 -10.13 2.83
C MET A 2 -16.48 -9.66 3.51
N SER A 3 -15.39 -10.42 3.36
CA SER A 3 -14.07 -10.00 3.84
C SER A 3 -13.49 -8.95 2.91
N ILE A 4 -12.75 -8.00 3.47
CA ILE A 4 -12.20 -6.86 2.74
C ILE A 4 -10.67 -6.88 2.81
N PHE A 5 -10.04 -6.82 1.65
CA PHE A 5 -8.63 -6.53 1.51
C PHE A 5 -8.46 -5.08 1.07
N THR A 6 -7.89 -4.26 1.94
CA THR A 6 -7.60 -2.86 1.65
C THR A 6 -6.12 -2.70 1.31
N ILE A 7 -5.86 -2.05 0.18
CA ILE A 7 -4.50 -1.73 -0.25
C ILE A 7 -4.30 -0.22 -0.08
N ILE A 8 -3.27 0.17 0.66
CA ILE A 8 -2.84 1.56 0.74
C ILE A 8 -1.54 1.67 -0.04
N ALA A 9 -1.62 2.24 -1.22
CA ALA A 9 -0.57 2.19 -2.21
C ALA A 9 -0.04 3.58 -2.57
N GLY A 10 1.18 3.58 -3.04
CA GLY A 10 1.91 4.76 -3.49
C GLY A 10 3.39 4.55 -3.30
N VAL A 11 4.21 5.34 -4.01
CA VAL A 11 5.66 5.25 -3.86
C VAL A 11 6.12 5.70 -2.47
N ASN A 12 7.36 5.42 -2.14
CA ASN A 12 7.92 5.80 -0.85
C ASN A 12 7.85 7.32 -0.63
N GLY A 13 7.49 7.74 0.58
CA GLY A 13 7.42 9.15 0.96
C GLY A 13 6.14 9.88 0.57
N VAL A 14 5.13 9.19 0.03
CA VAL A 14 3.86 9.85 -0.37
C VAL A 14 2.88 10.06 0.78
N GLY A 15 3.08 9.41 1.93
CA GLY A 15 2.19 9.53 3.08
C GLY A 15 1.24 8.37 3.30
N LYS A 16 1.60 7.16 2.88
CA LYS A 16 0.77 5.95 3.08
C LYS A 16 0.42 5.71 4.55
N SER A 17 1.41 5.77 5.44
CA SER A 17 1.19 5.56 6.87
C SER A 17 0.32 6.65 7.50
N SER A 18 0.43 7.89 7.02
CA SER A 18 -0.44 8.99 7.46
C SER A 18 -1.88 8.76 7.03
N LEU A 19 -2.11 8.30 5.80
CA LEU A 19 -3.45 7.95 5.33
C LEU A 19 -4.01 6.76 6.12
N THR A 20 -3.22 5.74 6.40
CA THR A 20 -3.61 4.62 7.25
C THR A 20 -4.10 5.12 8.62
N GLY A 21 -3.38 6.06 9.22
CA GLY A 21 -3.77 6.67 10.50
C GLY A 21 -5.12 7.38 10.43
N LEU A 22 -5.37 8.14 9.37
CA LEU A 22 -6.65 8.80 9.14
C LEU A 22 -7.79 7.77 8.97
N LEU A 23 -7.60 6.77 8.14
CA LEU A 23 -8.60 5.73 7.86
C LEU A 23 -8.93 4.89 9.09
N LYS A 24 -7.97 4.65 9.99
CA LYS A 24 -8.23 3.99 11.28
C LYS A 24 -9.26 4.75 12.13
N GLY A 25 -9.24 6.08 12.09
CA GLY A 25 -10.20 6.91 12.80
C GLY A 25 -11.58 6.94 12.17
N GLU A 26 -11.68 6.69 10.87
CA GLU A 26 -12.93 6.80 10.10
C GLU A 26 -13.59 5.44 9.82
N ARG A 27 -12.82 4.35 9.80
CA ARG A 27 -13.27 3.02 9.37
C ARG A 27 -12.95 1.96 10.40
N SER A 28 -13.87 1.02 10.55
CA SER A 28 -13.70 -0.16 11.42
C SER A 28 -13.35 -1.44 10.67
N ASP A 29 -13.26 -1.38 9.34
CA ASP A 29 -13.13 -2.56 8.46
C ASP A 29 -11.73 -2.80 7.89
N LEU A 30 -10.72 -2.10 8.40
CA LEU A 30 -9.32 -2.26 7.93
C LEU A 30 -8.69 -3.58 8.38
N GLY A 31 -9.13 -4.13 9.50
CA GLY A 31 -8.59 -5.36 10.05
C GLY A 31 -7.11 -5.26 10.46
N ILE A 32 -6.37 -6.33 10.22
CA ILE A 32 -4.94 -6.38 10.53
C ILE A 32 -4.17 -5.55 9.50
N ILE A 33 -3.32 -4.64 9.98
CA ILE A 33 -2.52 -3.77 9.12
C ILE A 33 -1.13 -4.36 8.94
N VAL A 34 -0.74 -4.56 7.68
CA VAL A 34 0.55 -5.13 7.30
C VAL A 34 1.37 -4.07 6.56
N ASP A 35 2.40 -3.57 7.20
CA ASP A 35 3.41 -2.68 6.62
C ASP A 35 4.72 -3.45 6.51
N VAL A 36 5.09 -3.85 5.29
CA VAL A 36 6.27 -4.69 5.06
C VAL A 36 7.55 -3.99 5.48
N ASP A 37 7.68 -2.69 5.21
CA ASP A 37 8.87 -1.91 5.55
C ASP A 37 9.02 -1.81 7.08
N ALA A 38 7.94 -1.56 7.81
CA ALA A 38 7.95 -1.52 9.27
C ALA A 38 8.27 -2.90 9.89
N ILE A 39 7.70 -3.95 9.33
CA ILE A 39 7.98 -5.34 9.76
C ILE A 39 9.45 -5.69 9.51
N SER A 40 9.99 -5.33 8.35
CA SER A 40 11.38 -5.56 7.99
C SER A 40 12.35 -4.91 8.96
N ALA A 41 12.08 -3.66 9.36
CA ALA A 41 12.89 -2.96 10.33
C ALA A 41 12.90 -3.63 11.71
N LYS A 42 11.76 -4.14 12.16
CA LYS A 42 11.64 -4.85 13.45
C LYS A 42 12.29 -6.24 13.44
N CYS A 43 12.30 -6.90 12.29
CA CYS A 43 12.80 -8.27 12.16
C CYS A 43 14.27 -8.37 11.76
N GLY A 44 14.99 -7.25 11.64
CA GLY A 44 16.41 -7.23 11.33
C GLY A 44 16.75 -7.45 9.85
N GLY A 45 15.88 -7.06 8.93
CA GLY A 45 16.17 -7.03 7.50
C GLY A 45 15.00 -7.36 6.59
N ASN A 46 15.18 -7.04 5.31
CA ASN A 46 14.12 -7.12 4.29
C ASN A 46 13.65 -8.56 4.02
N ILE A 47 14.55 -9.55 4.06
CA ILE A 47 14.18 -10.94 3.77
C ILE A 47 13.31 -11.52 4.89
N LYS A 48 13.72 -11.34 6.15
CA LYS A 48 12.94 -11.83 7.32
C LYS A 48 11.62 -11.12 7.45
N GLY A 49 11.61 -9.79 7.25
CA GLY A 49 10.40 -8.99 7.31
C GLY A 49 9.42 -9.34 6.19
N GLY A 50 9.92 -9.56 4.97
CA GLY A 50 9.11 -10.01 3.85
C GLY A 50 8.46 -11.36 4.08
N LYS A 51 9.19 -12.33 4.63
CA LYS A 51 8.65 -13.66 4.98
C LYS A 51 7.56 -13.56 6.05
N LYS A 52 7.80 -12.75 7.08
CA LYS A 52 6.80 -12.54 8.15
C LYS A 52 5.54 -11.87 7.64
N ALA A 53 5.68 -10.85 6.80
CA ALA A 53 4.55 -10.18 6.18
C ALA A 53 3.70 -11.15 5.33
N ILE A 54 4.34 -11.98 4.51
CA ILE A 54 3.66 -13.01 3.72
C ILE A 54 2.91 -13.99 4.62
N GLN A 55 3.51 -14.42 5.73
CA GLN A 55 2.86 -15.32 6.68
C GLN A 55 1.61 -14.68 7.28
N ILE A 56 1.68 -13.43 7.70
CA ILE A 56 0.52 -12.68 8.25
C ILE A 56 -0.58 -12.58 7.19
N ILE A 57 -0.24 -12.21 5.97
CA ILE A 57 -1.20 -12.08 4.86
C ILE A 57 -1.86 -13.43 4.56
N ASN A 58 -1.08 -14.51 4.46
CA ASN A 58 -1.64 -15.84 4.19
C ASN A 58 -2.56 -16.31 5.32
N ASP A 59 -2.20 -16.05 6.58
CA ASP A 59 -3.08 -16.37 7.71
C ASP A 59 -4.40 -15.61 7.63
N CYS A 60 -4.36 -14.32 7.28
CA CYS A 60 -5.58 -13.53 7.07
C CYS A 60 -6.45 -14.09 5.94
N LEU A 61 -5.83 -14.43 4.81
CA LEU A 61 -6.53 -14.99 3.65
C LEU A 61 -7.17 -16.33 3.96
N ASP A 62 -6.47 -17.22 4.66
CA ASP A 62 -6.97 -18.55 5.03
C ASP A 62 -8.13 -18.45 6.03
N LYS A 63 -8.07 -17.51 6.95
CA LYS A 63 -9.14 -17.27 7.95
C LYS A 63 -10.25 -16.36 7.44
N LYS A 64 -10.11 -15.79 6.26
CA LYS A 64 -11.06 -14.84 5.65
C LYS A 64 -11.36 -13.64 6.58
N ILE A 65 -10.33 -13.09 7.18
CA ILE A 65 -10.44 -11.88 8.00
C ILE A 65 -9.98 -10.65 7.23
N ASN A 66 -10.53 -9.50 7.57
CA ASN A 66 -10.13 -8.22 6.97
C ASN A 66 -8.67 -7.92 7.24
N PHE A 67 -7.97 -7.45 6.23
CA PHE A 67 -6.61 -6.95 6.41
C PHE A 67 -6.31 -5.81 5.45
N THR A 68 -5.29 -5.02 5.82
CA THR A 68 -4.83 -3.87 5.05
C THR A 68 -3.34 -4.02 4.81
N GLN A 69 -2.90 -3.80 3.58
CA GLN A 69 -1.49 -3.81 3.23
C GLN A 69 -1.06 -2.44 2.71
N GLU A 70 -0.01 -1.88 3.31
CA GLU A 70 0.71 -0.74 2.74
C GLU A 70 1.76 -1.25 1.77
N THR A 71 1.80 -0.72 0.54
CA THR A 71 2.67 -1.22 -0.51
C THR A 71 3.02 -0.14 -1.53
N THR A 72 4.19 -0.27 -2.15
CA THR A 72 4.56 0.56 -3.30
C THR A 72 4.02 0.00 -4.63
N LEU A 73 3.36 -1.16 -4.62
CA LEU A 73 2.93 -1.94 -5.79
C LEU A 73 4.08 -2.45 -6.67
N SER A 74 5.32 -2.18 -6.32
CA SER A 74 6.47 -2.68 -7.08
C SER A 74 6.70 -4.17 -6.84
N GLY A 75 7.16 -4.88 -7.87
CA GLY A 75 7.41 -6.32 -7.77
C GLY A 75 6.19 -7.18 -8.08
N LYS A 76 6.32 -8.48 -7.91
CA LYS A 76 5.32 -9.47 -8.34
C LYS A 76 4.47 -10.05 -7.20
N ARG A 77 4.86 -9.84 -5.95
CA ARG A 77 4.20 -10.46 -4.77
C ARG A 77 2.75 -10.03 -4.60
N ILE A 78 2.45 -8.79 -4.91
CA ILE A 78 1.09 -8.25 -4.79
C ILE A 78 0.07 -9.04 -5.64
N PHE A 79 0.48 -9.50 -6.81
CA PHE A 79 -0.42 -10.25 -7.71
C PHE A 79 -0.83 -11.61 -7.13
N GLY A 80 0.10 -12.32 -6.48
CA GLY A 80 -0.23 -13.56 -5.77
C GLY A 80 -1.24 -13.33 -4.65
N THR A 81 -1.08 -12.26 -3.89
CA THR A 81 -2.03 -11.86 -2.84
C THR A 81 -3.39 -11.50 -3.43
N LEU A 82 -3.41 -10.71 -4.50
CA LEU A 82 -4.65 -10.31 -5.19
C LEU A 82 -5.41 -11.53 -5.74
N GLU A 83 -4.74 -12.44 -6.40
CA GLU A 83 -5.35 -13.66 -6.94
C GLU A 83 -5.93 -14.53 -5.83
N LYS A 84 -5.20 -14.74 -4.74
CA LYS A 84 -5.67 -15.51 -3.60
C LYS A 84 -6.86 -14.83 -2.90
N ALA A 85 -6.83 -13.52 -2.75
CA ALA A 85 -7.93 -12.75 -2.19
C ALA A 85 -9.21 -12.90 -3.04
N ARG A 86 -9.10 -12.80 -4.36
CA ARG A 86 -10.24 -12.99 -5.24
C ARG A 86 -10.80 -14.42 -5.17
N LYS A 87 -9.96 -15.42 -5.16
CA LYS A 87 -10.39 -16.83 -4.98
C LYS A 87 -11.13 -17.04 -3.67
N ASN A 88 -10.75 -16.32 -2.63
CA ASN A 88 -11.39 -16.42 -1.31
C ASN A 88 -12.61 -15.50 -1.14
N GLY A 89 -13.04 -14.83 -2.21
CA GLY A 89 -14.25 -14.01 -2.20
C GLY A 89 -14.08 -12.64 -1.52
N TYR A 90 -12.87 -12.12 -1.42
CA TYR A 90 -12.63 -10.81 -0.84
C TYR A 90 -13.16 -9.69 -1.74
N TYR A 91 -13.65 -8.64 -1.11
CA TYR A 91 -13.82 -7.33 -1.74
C TYR A 91 -12.47 -6.60 -1.67
N ILE A 92 -11.93 -6.18 -2.81
CA ILE A 92 -10.61 -5.54 -2.90
C ILE A 92 -10.79 -4.06 -3.14
N ARG A 93 -10.28 -3.25 -2.19
CA ARG A 93 -10.36 -1.79 -2.20
C ARG A 93 -8.96 -1.22 -2.11
N MET A 94 -8.61 -0.27 -3.00
CA MET A 94 -7.32 0.38 -2.98
C MET A 94 -7.47 1.89 -2.78
N TYR A 95 -6.61 2.43 -1.93
CA TYR A 95 -6.36 3.86 -1.79
C TYR A 95 -4.98 4.14 -2.37
N TYR A 96 -4.92 4.86 -3.47
CA TYR A 96 -3.65 5.21 -4.10
C TYR A 96 -3.30 6.66 -3.82
N VAL A 97 -2.12 6.88 -3.24
CA VAL A 97 -1.62 8.22 -2.90
C VAL A 97 -0.51 8.59 -3.87
N ALA A 98 -0.66 9.71 -4.55
CA ALA A 98 0.29 10.21 -5.52
C ALA A 98 1.00 11.49 -5.05
N LEU A 99 2.23 11.63 -5.50
CA LEU A 99 2.99 12.88 -5.54
C LEU A 99 3.45 13.09 -6.98
N SER A 100 3.46 14.34 -7.44
CA SER A 100 3.94 14.65 -8.79
C SER A 100 5.47 14.68 -8.89
N SER A 101 6.18 14.87 -7.77
CA SER A 101 7.60 15.12 -7.74
C SER A 101 8.41 14.04 -7.01
N LEU A 102 9.42 13.49 -7.71
CA LEU A 102 10.39 12.57 -7.09
C LEU A 102 11.21 13.28 -6.00
N ASN A 103 11.55 14.55 -6.20
CA ASN A 103 12.29 15.34 -5.21
C ASN A 103 11.51 15.46 -3.91
N GLU A 104 10.22 15.75 -3.97
CA GLU A 104 9.35 15.82 -2.79
C GLU A 104 9.29 14.47 -2.05
N SER A 105 9.19 13.37 -2.79
CA SER A 105 9.24 12.02 -2.23
C SER A 105 10.55 11.77 -1.48
N CYS A 106 11.69 12.12 -2.08
CA CYS A 106 13.00 11.98 -1.45
C CYS A 106 13.14 12.86 -0.20
N LEU A 107 12.70 14.13 -0.26
CA LEU A 107 12.74 15.04 0.88
C LEU A 107 11.92 14.54 2.07
N ARG A 108 10.74 13.98 1.82
CA ARG A 108 9.90 13.41 2.88
C ARG A 108 10.54 12.20 3.53
N ILE A 109 11.23 11.35 2.76
CA ILE A 109 11.99 10.22 3.28
C ILE A 109 13.17 10.72 4.14
N GLU A 110 13.92 11.70 3.68
CA GLU A 110 15.03 12.30 4.43
C GLU A 110 14.55 12.89 5.76
N ASN A 111 13.45 13.62 5.76
CA ASN A 111 12.86 14.19 6.98
C ASN A 111 12.41 13.07 7.95
N ARG A 112 11.83 12.00 7.43
CA ARG A 112 11.42 10.84 8.24
C ARG A 112 12.63 10.17 8.89
N VAL A 113 13.73 9.98 8.16
CA VAL A 113 14.97 9.39 8.68
C VAL A 113 15.56 10.25 9.78
N ARG A 114 15.58 11.58 9.64
CA ARG A 114 16.03 12.52 10.68
C ARG A 114 15.22 12.38 11.97
N LYS A 115 13.95 11.97 11.87
CA LYS A 115 13.05 11.73 13.01
C LYS A 115 13.07 10.29 13.52
N GLY A 116 14.03 9.45 13.07
CA GLY A 116 14.19 8.06 13.48
C GLY A 116 13.39 7.03 12.69
N GLY A 117 12.83 7.41 11.53
CA GLY A 117 12.12 6.49 10.63
C GLY A 117 13.04 5.72 9.69
N HIS A 118 12.44 4.90 8.83
CA HIS A 118 13.16 4.03 7.90
C HIS A 118 13.79 4.79 6.74
N ASP A 119 15.00 4.40 6.37
CA ASP A 119 15.64 4.84 5.13
C ASP A 119 15.38 3.85 4.00
N ILE A 120 15.35 4.39 2.77
CA ILE A 120 15.18 3.61 1.55
C ILE A 120 16.19 4.13 0.53
N PRO A 121 16.94 3.23 -0.17
CA PRO A 121 17.89 3.66 -1.19
C PRO A 121 17.23 4.54 -2.26
N LYS A 122 17.85 5.67 -2.59
CA LYS A 122 17.33 6.62 -3.61
C LYS A 122 17.08 5.96 -4.96
N GLU A 123 17.90 4.99 -5.35
CA GLU A 123 17.71 4.23 -6.59
C GLU A 123 16.39 3.46 -6.60
N ASP A 124 16.03 2.84 -5.50
CA ASP A 124 14.78 2.11 -5.36
C ASP A 124 13.59 3.05 -5.43
N VAL A 125 13.66 4.20 -4.75
CA VAL A 125 12.62 5.23 -4.80
C VAL A 125 12.44 5.74 -6.23
N SER A 126 13.54 6.04 -6.92
CA SER A 126 13.53 6.53 -8.30
C SER A 126 12.91 5.52 -9.27
N LYS A 127 13.29 4.25 -9.18
CA LYS A 127 12.71 3.16 -9.98
C LYS A 127 11.21 3.01 -9.76
N ARG A 128 10.80 2.98 -8.50
CA ARG A 128 9.38 2.83 -8.13
C ARG A 128 8.56 4.04 -8.58
N PHE A 129 9.11 5.23 -8.47
CA PHE A 129 8.47 6.46 -8.94
C PHE A 129 8.25 6.44 -10.46
N ALA A 130 9.27 6.06 -11.23
CA ALA A 130 9.18 5.98 -12.70
C ALA A 130 8.11 4.99 -13.18
N LYS A 131 7.93 3.88 -12.46
CA LYS A 131 6.98 2.81 -12.80
C LYS A 131 5.61 2.95 -12.16
N ARG A 132 5.39 3.97 -11.31
CA ARG A 132 4.24 4.03 -10.42
C ARG A 132 2.88 3.88 -11.11
N PHE A 133 2.70 4.50 -12.26
CA PHE A 133 1.43 4.45 -12.97
C PHE A 133 1.25 3.13 -13.72
N ASP A 134 2.32 2.57 -14.27
CA ASP A 134 2.28 1.25 -14.89
C ASP A 134 1.90 0.18 -13.86
N ASP A 135 2.44 0.27 -12.66
CA ASP A 135 2.12 -0.65 -11.55
C ASP A 135 0.65 -0.52 -11.13
N VAL A 136 0.11 0.70 -11.07
CA VAL A 136 -1.32 0.93 -10.79
C VAL A 136 -2.21 0.30 -11.86
N ILE A 137 -1.91 0.53 -13.13
CA ILE A 137 -2.69 0.00 -14.27
C ILE A 137 -2.77 -1.53 -14.21
N LYS A 138 -1.69 -2.19 -13.84
CA LYS A 138 -1.67 -3.67 -13.72
C LYS A 138 -2.52 -4.19 -12.57
N VAL A 139 -2.69 -3.42 -11.50
CA VAL A 139 -3.44 -3.80 -10.31
C VAL A 139 -4.93 -3.47 -10.43
N LEU A 140 -5.29 -2.44 -11.17
CA LEU A 140 -6.69 -1.99 -11.33
C LEU A 140 -7.70 -3.12 -11.64
N PRO A 141 -7.41 -4.07 -12.57
CA PRO A 141 -8.37 -5.13 -12.88
C PRO A 141 -8.74 -6.04 -11.72
N TYR A 142 -7.91 -6.10 -10.69
CA TYR A 142 -8.18 -6.91 -9.49
C TYR A 142 -9.02 -6.18 -8.44
N CYS A 143 -9.16 -4.86 -8.57
CA CYS A 143 -9.82 -4.03 -7.56
C CYS A 143 -11.30 -3.85 -7.88
N ASP A 144 -12.14 -3.95 -6.84
CA ASP A 144 -13.56 -3.62 -6.93
C ASP A 144 -13.77 -2.11 -6.79
N GLU A 145 -12.89 -1.43 -6.06
CA GLU A 145 -12.97 -0.01 -5.76
C GLU A 145 -11.58 0.58 -5.62
N VAL A 146 -11.33 1.76 -6.18
CA VAL A 146 -10.07 2.49 -6.04
C VAL A 146 -10.35 3.97 -5.82
N HIS A 147 -9.69 4.54 -4.82
CA HIS A 147 -9.70 5.98 -4.56
C HIS A 147 -8.30 6.54 -4.82
N PHE A 148 -8.24 7.62 -5.58
CA PHE A 148 -6.99 8.31 -5.89
C PHE A 148 -6.89 9.60 -5.09
N TYR A 149 -5.77 9.77 -4.38
CA TYR A 149 -5.48 10.99 -3.62
C TYR A 149 -4.19 11.63 -4.11
N ASP A 150 -4.20 12.96 -4.16
CA ASP A 150 -3.02 13.77 -4.29
C ASP A 150 -2.63 14.28 -2.89
N ASN A 151 -1.36 14.12 -2.52
CA ASN A 151 -0.85 14.54 -1.21
C ASN A 151 0.30 15.56 -1.31
N GLU A 152 0.24 16.49 -2.24
CA GLU A 152 1.20 17.59 -2.28
C GLU A 152 1.02 18.57 -1.11
N ASN A 153 -0.23 18.90 -0.79
CA ASN A 153 -0.63 19.82 0.28
C ASN A 153 -1.74 19.23 1.17
N GLY A 154 -1.61 17.97 1.58
CA GLY A 154 -2.65 17.22 2.27
C GLY A 154 -3.44 16.33 1.30
N PHE A 155 -4.21 15.40 1.84
CA PHE A 155 -4.93 14.43 1.01
C PHE A 155 -6.12 15.07 0.30
N ILE A 156 -6.02 15.23 -1.01
CA ILE A 156 -7.07 15.75 -1.89
C ILE A 156 -7.55 14.60 -2.76
N ASP A 157 -8.87 14.35 -2.76
CA ASP A 157 -9.50 13.36 -3.62
C ASP A 157 -9.33 13.76 -5.09
N ALA A 158 -8.67 12.92 -5.86
CA ALA A 158 -8.36 13.16 -7.27
C ALA A 158 -9.19 12.29 -8.21
N GLY A 159 -10.01 11.37 -7.68
CA GLY A 159 -10.86 10.52 -8.49
C GLY A 159 -11.14 9.16 -7.86
N GLU A 160 -12.10 8.46 -8.47
CA GLU A 160 -12.54 7.15 -8.01
C GLU A 160 -12.73 6.21 -9.20
N TYR A 161 -12.39 4.94 -8.98
CA TYR A 161 -12.66 3.84 -9.91
C TYR A 161 -13.52 2.81 -9.19
N LYS A 162 -14.62 2.40 -9.82
CA LYS A 162 -15.51 1.41 -9.23
C LYS A 162 -16.15 0.56 -10.33
N ASN A 163 -16.07 -0.76 -10.17
CA ASN A 163 -16.66 -1.72 -11.10
C ASN A 163 -16.27 -1.50 -12.57
N GLY A 164 -15.05 -1.08 -12.86
CA GLY A 164 -14.55 -0.87 -14.22
C GLY A 164 -14.79 0.54 -14.78
N GLU A 165 -15.36 1.48 -14.02
CA GLU A 165 -15.67 2.85 -14.44
C GLU A 165 -14.90 3.88 -13.59
N ILE A 166 -14.47 4.95 -14.27
CA ILE A 166 -13.78 6.09 -13.63
C ILE A 166 -14.77 7.22 -13.39
#